data_977ea8cf1938481197a4982c779a02d3
#
_entry.id   977ea8cf1938481197a4982c779a02d3
#
_cell.length_a   1.000
_cell.length_b   1.000
_cell.length_c   1.000
_cell.angle_alpha   90.00
_cell.angle_beta   90.00
_cell.angle_gamma   90.00
#
_symmetry.space_group_name_H-M   'P 1'
#
loop_
_entity.id
_entity.type
_entity.pdbx_description
1 polymer ?
#
loop_
_entity_poly.entity_id
_entity_poly.type
_entity_poly.pdbx_seq_one_letter_code
_entity_poly.pdbx_strand_id
1 'polypeptide(L)'
;VIKRIIAYSEGIDDAATRDFYVHVLGLDVAMDHPALGLRSSDNPAAQVLVLPPGSTDPVPRWGIDLGTPEAVDAAHAEAVRRGLRVVYPLTDESWGVRRFFVEDPGGNVVNVLAHVTGSSRTE
;
A
#
# COMPACT_ATOMS: atom_id res chain seq x y z
N VAL A 1 3.55 4.16 15.09
CA VAL A 1 4.35 5.05 14.25
C VAL A 1 4.19 4.65 12.79
N ILE A 2 3.79 5.60 11.98
CA ILE A 2 3.63 5.36 10.54
C ILE A 2 4.98 5.47 9.87
N LYS A 3 5.39 4.40 9.17
CA LYS A 3 6.69 4.33 8.51
C LYS A 3 6.65 5.00 7.13
N ARG A 4 5.54 4.83 6.39
CA ARG A 4 5.37 5.42 5.06
C ARG A 4 3.91 5.45 4.68
N ILE A 5 3.60 6.29 3.70
CA ILE A 5 2.27 6.38 3.08
C ILE A 5 2.43 6.07 1.60
N ILE A 6 1.56 5.23 1.08
CA ILE A 6 1.60 4.79 -0.31
C ILE A 6 0.28 5.15 -0.97
N ALA A 7 0.33 5.95 -2.05
CA ALA A 7 -0.83 6.17 -2.90
C ALA A 7 -0.95 5.01 -3.89
N TYR A 8 -2.16 4.56 -4.14
CA TYR A 8 -2.42 3.53 -5.14
C TYR A 8 -3.07 4.16 -6.35
N SER A 9 -2.48 3.91 -7.51
CA SER A 9 -2.99 4.39 -8.79
C SER A 9 -3.34 3.19 -9.65
N GLU A 10 -4.59 3.07 -10.07
CA GLU A 10 -4.98 2.02 -10.99
C GLU A 10 -4.46 2.34 -12.38
N GLY A 11 -3.74 1.41 -12.96
CA GLY A 11 -3.16 1.59 -14.28
C GLY A 11 -2.33 0.39 -14.71
N ILE A 12 -1.77 0.49 -15.90
CA ILE A 12 -0.95 -0.56 -16.49
C ILE A 12 0.50 -0.12 -16.45
N ASP A 13 1.39 -1.01 -16.02
CA ASP A 13 2.82 -0.77 -16.05
C ASP A 13 3.32 -0.92 -17.48
N ASP A 14 3.24 0.16 -18.26
CA ASP A 14 3.71 0.23 -19.65
C ASP A 14 4.65 1.43 -19.82
N ALA A 15 5.17 1.58 -21.03
CA ALA A 15 6.12 2.65 -21.32
C ALA A 15 5.53 4.03 -21.10
N ALA A 16 4.26 4.25 -21.42
CA ALA A 16 3.60 5.55 -21.24
C ALA A 16 3.44 5.89 -19.76
N THR A 17 3.09 4.92 -18.93
CA THR A 17 2.96 5.10 -17.49
C THR A 17 4.31 5.44 -16.87
N ARG A 18 5.36 4.69 -17.21
CA ARG A 18 6.70 4.95 -16.69
C ARG A 18 7.22 6.30 -17.17
N ASP A 19 7.01 6.65 -18.42
CA ASP A 19 7.44 7.94 -18.96
C ASP A 19 6.80 9.09 -18.17
N PHE A 20 5.51 8.99 -17.90
CA PHE A 20 4.80 10.00 -17.14
C PHE A 20 5.38 10.19 -15.73
N TYR A 21 5.45 9.12 -14.95
CA TYR A 21 5.85 9.24 -13.55
C TYR A 21 7.34 9.50 -13.39
N VAL A 22 8.18 8.92 -14.23
CA VAL A 22 9.63 9.05 -14.11
C VAL A 22 10.15 10.29 -14.84
N HIS A 23 9.76 10.48 -16.10
CA HIS A 23 10.36 11.56 -16.91
C HIS A 23 9.60 12.88 -16.84
N VAL A 24 8.27 12.84 -16.68
CA VAL A 24 7.50 14.08 -16.51
C VAL A 24 7.53 14.55 -15.07
N LEU A 25 7.32 13.65 -14.09
CA LEU A 25 7.22 14.03 -12.68
C LEU A 25 8.50 13.83 -11.88
N GLY A 26 9.43 13.01 -12.34
CA GLY A 26 10.72 12.85 -11.69
C GLY A 26 10.75 11.83 -10.54
N LEU A 27 9.83 10.90 -10.50
CA LEU A 27 9.88 9.82 -9.51
C LEU A 27 10.90 8.76 -9.90
N ASP A 28 11.47 8.09 -8.91
CA ASP A 28 12.35 6.94 -9.12
C ASP A 28 11.56 5.64 -9.07
N VAL A 29 11.99 4.65 -9.86
CA VAL A 29 11.44 3.30 -9.77
C VAL A 29 12.03 2.63 -8.53
N ALA A 30 11.15 2.27 -7.59
CA ALA A 30 11.52 1.59 -6.35
C ALA A 30 11.31 0.08 -6.42
N MET A 31 10.38 -0.36 -7.29
CA MET A 31 10.02 -1.77 -7.41
C MET A 31 9.44 -2.03 -8.81
N ASP A 32 9.84 -3.16 -9.41
CA ASP A 32 9.32 -3.61 -10.72
C ASP A 32 8.27 -4.71 -10.59
N HIS A 33 8.39 -5.54 -9.59
CA HIS A 33 7.54 -6.70 -9.38
C HIS A 33 7.18 -6.84 -7.90
N PRO A 34 5.96 -7.26 -7.57
CA PRO A 34 4.87 -7.70 -8.46
C PRO A 34 4.09 -6.55 -9.09
N ALA A 35 4.41 -5.30 -8.75
CA ALA A 35 3.78 -4.11 -9.30
C ALA A 35 4.81 -3.00 -9.43
N LEU A 36 4.53 -1.98 -10.24
CA LEU A 36 5.39 -0.82 -10.38
C LEU A 36 5.29 0.06 -9.14
N GLY A 37 6.37 0.11 -8.36
CA GLY A 37 6.50 0.99 -7.20
C GLY A 37 7.38 2.18 -7.54
N LEU A 38 6.92 3.36 -7.18
CA LEU A 38 7.59 4.64 -7.45
C LEU A 38 7.79 5.37 -6.13
N ARG A 39 8.87 6.17 -6.04
CA ARG A 39 9.15 6.93 -4.83
C ARG A 39 9.79 8.27 -5.15
N SER A 40 9.65 9.20 -4.22
CA SER A 40 10.41 10.44 -4.27
C SER A 40 11.87 10.17 -3.95
N SER A 41 12.80 10.75 -4.73
CA SER A 41 14.23 10.62 -4.46
C SER A 41 14.65 11.32 -3.17
N ASP A 42 13.96 12.40 -2.80
CA ASP A 42 14.27 13.18 -1.59
C ASP A 42 13.51 12.69 -0.36
N ASN A 43 12.43 11.95 -0.56
CA ASN A 43 11.61 11.41 0.53
C ASN A 43 11.15 9.98 0.18
N PRO A 44 11.98 8.97 0.45
CA PRO A 44 11.66 7.59 0.06
C PRO A 44 10.38 7.02 0.70
N ALA A 45 9.88 7.67 1.76
CA ALA A 45 8.63 7.24 2.40
C ALA A 45 7.39 7.72 1.65
N ALA A 46 7.54 8.64 0.69
CA ALA A 46 6.46 9.09 -0.18
C ALA A 46 6.46 8.24 -1.45
N GLN A 47 5.45 7.39 -1.58
CA GLN A 47 5.42 6.37 -2.62
C GLN A 47 4.08 6.33 -3.36
N VAL A 48 4.15 5.88 -4.61
CA VAL A 48 2.98 5.55 -5.44
C VAL A 48 3.17 4.12 -5.94
N LEU A 49 2.15 3.31 -5.82
CA LEU A 49 2.14 1.97 -6.38
C LEU A 49 1.10 1.91 -7.50
N VAL A 50 1.52 1.51 -8.69
CA VAL A 50 0.62 1.37 -9.83
C VAL A 50 0.09 -0.06 -9.83
N LEU A 51 -1.23 -0.19 -9.66
CA LEU A 51 -1.90 -1.48 -9.58
C LEU A 51 -2.74 -1.71 -10.82
N PRO A 52 -2.69 -2.91 -11.42
CA PRO A 52 -3.63 -3.25 -12.50
C PRO A 52 -5.08 -3.10 -12.01
N PRO A 53 -6.00 -2.64 -12.87
CA PRO A 53 -7.41 -2.55 -12.49
C PRO A 53 -7.93 -3.89 -11.97
N GLY A 54 -8.62 -3.86 -10.82
CA GLY A 54 -9.18 -5.06 -10.22
C GLY A 54 -8.16 -6.00 -9.57
N SER A 55 -6.95 -5.52 -9.25
CA SER A 55 -5.91 -6.33 -8.61
C SER A 55 -6.33 -6.85 -7.23
N THR A 56 -7.19 -6.12 -6.53
CA THR A 56 -7.86 -6.55 -5.31
C THR A 56 -9.33 -6.15 -5.36
N ASP A 57 -10.14 -6.69 -4.47
CA ASP A 57 -11.55 -6.34 -4.35
C ASP A 57 -11.89 -6.16 -2.86
N PRO A 58 -12.11 -4.91 -2.40
CA PRO A 58 -11.99 -3.66 -3.16
C PRO A 58 -10.52 -3.24 -3.37
N VAL A 59 -10.29 -2.25 -4.25
CA VAL A 59 -8.97 -1.65 -4.44
C VAL A 59 -8.82 -0.50 -3.44
N PRO A 60 -7.80 -0.51 -2.59
CA PRO A 60 -7.59 0.59 -1.64
C PRO A 60 -7.09 1.84 -2.35
N ARG A 61 -7.38 3.01 -1.74
CA ARG A 61 -6.89 4.30 -2.26
C ARG A 61 -5.47 4.60 -1.83
N TRP A 62 -5.15 4.26 -0.58
CA TRP A 62 -3.80 4.46 -0.06
C TRP A 62 -3.47 3.39 0.96
N GLY A 63 -2.17 3.22 1.17
CA GLY A 63 -1.63 2.31 2.15
C GLY A 63 -0.94 3.07 3.27
N ILE A 64 -1.16 2.62 4.50
CA ILE A 64 -0.51 3.14 5.70
C ILE A 64 0.35 2.02 6.28
N ASP A 65 1.65 2.18 6.16
CA ASP A 65 2.63 1.20 6.67
C ASP A 65 2.96 1.54 8.11
N LEU A 66 2.54 0.67 9.02
CA LEU A 66 2.72 0.85 10.46
C LEU A 66 4.06 0.32 10.97
N GLY A 67 4.89 -0.22 10.10
CA GLY A 67 6.26 -0.60 10.43
C GLY A 67 6.43 -2.00 10.98
N THR A 68 5.48 -2.50 11.78
CA THR A 68 5.57 -3.85 12.38
C THR A 68 4.25 -4.59 12.28
N PRO A 69 4.28 -5.94 12.19
CA PRO A 69 3.06 -6.75 12.22
C PRO A 69 2.24 -6.54 13.49
N GLU A 70 2.90 -6.34 14.62
CA GLU A 70 2.25 -6.10 15.91
C GLU A 70 1.43 -4.81 15.89
N ALA A 71 1.93 -3.75 15.23
CA ALA A 71 1.18 -2.51 15.07
C ALA A 71 -0.05 -2.70 14.18
N VAL A 72 0.05 -3.53 13.14
CA VAL A 72 -1.09 -3.88 12.29
C VAL A 72 -2.14 -4.65 13.10
N ASP A 73 -1.71 -5.60 13.95
CA ASP A 73 -2.63 -6.34 14.81
C ASP A 73 -3.37 -5.41 15.78
N ALA A 74 -2.66 -4.46 16.38
CA ALA A 74 -3.26 -3.49 17.30
C ALA A 74 -4.28 -2.59 16.58
N ALA A 75 -3.95 -2.14 15.37
CA ALA A 75 -4.87 -1.33 14.56
C ALA A 75 -6.11 -2.13 14.17
N HIS A 76 -5.94 -3.39 13.80
CA HIS A 76 -7.05 -4.26 13.47
C HIS A 76 -7.97 -4.48 14.68
N ALA A 77 -7.41 -4.77 15.85
CA ALA A 77 -8.18 -4.96 17.06
C ALA A 77 -8.98 -3.68 17.41
N GLU A 78 -8.37 -2.51 17.25
CA GLU A 78 -9.06 -1.25 17.51
C GLU A 78 -10.18 -1.00 16.50
N ALA A 79 -9.96 -1.32 15.22
CA ALA A 79 -10.99 -1.20 14.18
C ALA A 79 -12.20 -2.09 14.51
N VAL A 80 -11.95 -3.33 14.91
CA VAL A 80 -13.01 -4.26 15.30
C VAL A 80 -13.75 -3.74 16.55
N ARG A 81 -13.02 -3.27 17.55
CA ARG A 81 -13.62 -2.72 18.78
C ARG A 81 -14.55 -1.56 18.49
N ARG A 82 -14.22 -0.72 17.52
CA ARG A 82 -15.03 0.44 17.12
C ARG A 82 -16.15 0.10 16.14
N GLY A 83 -16.26 -1.16 15.70
CA GLY A 83 -17.27 -1.58 14.73
C GLY A 83 -17.02 -1.02 13.33
N LEU A 84 -15.77 -0.70 12.99
CA LEU A 84 -15.43 -0.21 11.66
C LEU A 84 -15.55 -1.34 10.63
N ARG A 85 -15.80 -0.96 9.39
CA ARG A 85 -15.99 -1.93 8.32
C ARG A 85 -14.65 -2.41 7.76
N VAL A 86 -14.25 -3.61 8.15
CA VAL A 86 -13.09 -4.30 7.59
C VAL A 86 -13.55 -5.00 6.32
N VAL A 87 -13.04 -4.57 5.17
CA VAL A 87 -13.48 -5.05 3.85
C VAL A 87 -12.50 -6.03 3.22
N TYR A 88 -11.34 -6.23 3.82
CA TYR A 88 -10.39 -7.29 3.48
C TYR A 88 -9.78 -7.79 4.79
N PRO A 89 -9.86 -9.09 5.07
CA PRO A 89 -9.50 -9.59 6.40
C PRO A 89 -8.00 -9.52 6.67
N LEU A 90 -7.63 -9.47 7.95
CA LEU A 90 -6.24 -9.52 8.37
C LEU A 90 -5.59 -10.78 7.80
N THR A 91 -4.57 -10.58 6.96
CA THR A 91 -4.00 -11.63 6.13
C THR A 91 -2.49 -11.51 6.08
N ASP A 92 -1.79 -12.64 6.15
CA ASP A 92 -0.38 -12.72 5.83
C ASP A 92 -0.25 -13.09 4.36
N GLU A 93 0.21 -12.15 3.55
CA GLU A 93 0.37 -12.38 2.11
C GLU A 93 1.67 -13.14 1.84
N SER A 94 1.67 -13.89 0.73
CA SER A 94 2.82 -14.75 0.38
C SER A 94 4.10 -13.98 0.10
N TRP A 95 3.99 -12.68 -0.20
CA TRP A 95 5.15 -11.81 -0.48
C TRP A 95 5.67 -11.08 0.75
N GLY A 96 5.29 -11.50 1.95
CA GLY A 96 5.88 -10.99 3.18
C GLY A 96 5.25 -9.73 3.72
N VAL A 97 3.96 -9.54 3.50
CA VAL A 97 3.19 -8.43 4.02
C VAL A 97 2.03 -8.94 4.86
N ARG A 98 1.84 -8.35 6.05
CA ARG A 98 0.63 -8.54 6.86
C ARG A 98 -0.24 -7.32 6.70
N ARG A 99 -1.50 -7.50 6.31
CA ARG A 99 -2.38 -6.36 6.02
C ARG A 99 -3.85 -6.67 6.23
N PHE A 100 -4.64 -5.60 6.34
CA PHE A 100 -6.09 -5.63 6.22
C PHE A 100 -6.54 -4.32 5.57
N PHE A 101 -7.75 -4.33 5.00
CA PHE A 101 -8.35 -3.11 4.46
C PHE A 101 -9.53 -2.71 5.31
N VAL A 102 -9.63 -1.42 5.61
CA VAL A 102 -10.70 -0.86 6.42
C VAL A 102 -11.25 0.39 5.73
N GLU A 103 -12.56 0.62 5.87
CA GLU A 103 -13.15 1.87 5.38
C GLU A 103 -12.98 2.97 6.41
N ASP A 104 -12.59 4.15 5.94
CA ASP A 104 -12.61 5.34 6.76
C ASP A 104 -14.04 5.90 6.86
N PRO A 105 -14.29 6.96 7.66
CA PRO A 105 -15.65 7.52 7.79
C PRO A 105 -16.26 8.02 6.48
N GLY A 106 -15.45 8.39 5.51
CA GLY A 106 -15.91 8.82 4.18
C GLY A 106 -16.17 7.68 3.21
N GLY A 107 -15.99 6.43 3.64
CA GLY A 107 -16.15 5.24 2.79
C GLY A 107 -14.94 4.92 1.92
N ASN A 108 -13.80 5.54 2.16
CA ASN A 108 -12.57 5.26 1.42
C ASN A 108 -11.89 4.02 1.98
N VAL A 109 -11.41 3.16 1.10
CA VAL A 109 -10.71 1.94 1.52
C VAL A 109 -9.24 2.24 1.76
N VAL A 110 -8.76 1.89 2.95
CA VAL A 110 -7.38 2.10 3.38
C VAL A 110 -6.73 0.74 3.63
N ASN A 111 -5.57 0.51 3.02
CA ASN A 111 -4.74 -0.66 3.30
C ASN A 111 -3.84 -0.35 4.50
N VAL A 112 -4.00 -1.10 5.58
CA VAL A 112 -3.14 -1.01 6.76
C VAL A 112 -2.19 -2.19 6.73
N LEU A 113 -0.89 -1.92 6.67
CA LEU A 113 0.09 -2.95 6.37
C LEU A 113 1.38 -2.79 7.15
N ALA A 114 2.14 -3.87 7.18
CA ALA A 114 3.55 -3.86 7.56
C ALA A 114 4.25 -5.03 6.87
N HIS A 115 5.54 -4.86 6.62
CA HIS A 115 6.37 -5.97 6.15
C HIS A 115 6.69 -6.90 7.31
N VAL A 116 6.68 -8.18 7.04
CA VAL A 116 7.21 -9.18 7.97
C VAL A 116 8.73 -9.06 7.97
N THR A 117 9.35 -9.27 9.12
CA THR A 117 10.81 -9.17 9.28
C THR A 117 11.54 -9.91 8.17
N GLY A 118 12.48 -9.23 7.51
CA GLY A 118 13.26 -9.79 6.41
C GLY A 118 12.71 -9.50 5.02
N SER A 119 11.48 -8.95 4.92
CA SER A 119 10.94 -8.54 3.65
C SER A 119 11.53 -7.20 3.20
N SER A 120 11.90 -7.11 1.91
CA SER A 120 12.37 -5.87 1.31
C SER A 120 11.40 -5.28 0.30
N ARG A 121 10.22 -5.86 0.14
CA ARG A 121 9.23 -5.43 -0.84
C ARG A 121 8.53 -4.16 -0.41
N THR A 122 8.18 -3.34 -1.40
CA THR A 122 7.58 -2.02 -1.19
C THR A 122 6.11 -2.12 -0.79
N GLU A 123 5.38 -3.03 -1.32
CA GLU A 123 3.94 -3.15 -1.14
C GLU A 123 3.43 -3.21 0.32
#